data_3b025000725ccc7f6d62e7fbee32f8e0
#
_entry.id   3b025000725ccc7f6d62e7fbee32f8e0
#
_cell.length_a   1.000
_cell.length_b   1.000
_cell.length_c   1.000
_cell.angle_alpha   90.00
_cell.angle_beta   90.00
_cell.angle_gamma   90.00
#
_symmetry.space_group_name_H-M   'P 1'
#
loop_
_entity.id
_entity.type
_entity.pdbx_description
1 polymer ?
#
loop_
_entity_poly.entity_id
_entity_poly.type
_entity_poly.pdbx_seq_one_letter_code
_entity_poly.pdbx_strand_id
1 'polypeptide(L)'
;MDNLTETKLTSEKIYSGCILDFYRDTVRLPNGGTAPRELTRHVGAVCIVPLLDDGRVIVERQFRYPVNEVITEIPAGKRDSRDEAPEAAARRELREETGITARELIPLG
;
A
#
# COMPACT_ATOMS: atom_id res chain seq x y z
N MET A 1 7.39 30.30 0.06
CA MET A 1 6.70 29.03 0.40
C MET A 1 7.42 28.44 1.60
N ASP A 2 6.69 28.05 2.62
CA ASP A 2 7.28 27.48 3.83
C ASP A 2 7.89 26.11 3.53
N ASN A 3 9.06 25.86 4.07
CA ASN A 3 9.66 24.55 4.01
C ASN A 3 9.06 23.67 5.12
N LEU A 4 8.34 22.65 4.74
CA LEU A 4 7.70 21.70 5.66
C LEU A 4 8.45 20.38 5.76
N THR A 5 9.63 20.29 5.13
CA THR A 5 10.41 19.05 5.06
C THR A 5 11.00 18.69 6.42
N GLU A 6 10.79 17.44 6.81
CA GLU A 6 11.49 16.83 7.95
C GLU A 6 12.68 16.02 7.42
N THR A 7 13.80 16.09 8.12
CA THR A 7 15.03 15.40 7.70
C THR A 7 15.37 14.31 8.71
N LYS A 8 15.56 13.09 8.22
CA LYS A 8 15.99 11.96 9.06
C LYS A 8 17.39 12.20 9.61
N LEU A 9 17.54 12.10 10.93
CA LEU A 9 18.82 12.17 11.63
C LEU A 9 19.33 10.78 11.98
N THR A 10 18.48 9.95 12.58
CA THR A 10 18.82 8.57 12.98
C THR A 10 17.65 7.66 12.70
N SER A 11 17.93 6.37 12.54
CA SER A 11 16.91 5.34 12.33
C SER A 11 17.29 4.08 13.12
N GLU A 12 16.31 3.51 13.79
CA GLU A 12 16.46 2.26 14.53
C GLU A 12 15.36 1.30 14.10
N LYS A 13 15.75 0.09 13.65
CA LYS A 13 14.79 -0.97 13.35
C LYS A 13 14.39 -1.63 14.66
N ILE A 14 13.13 -1.47 15.07
CA ILE A 14 12.59 -2.02 16.31
C ILE A 14 12.11 -3.45 16.13
N TYR A 15 11.50 -3.76 14.98
CA TYR A 15 10.91 -5.07 14.70
C TYR A 15 11.00 -5.37 13.21
N SER A 16 11.33 -6.62 12.90
CA SER A 16 11.32 -7.15 11.54
C SER A 16 10.36 -8.32 11.47
N GLY A 17 9.26 -8.15 10.75
CA GLY A 17 8.22 -9.17 10.58
C GLY A 17 8.26 -9.82 9.22
N CYS A 18 7.33 -10.76 9.01
CA CYS A 18 7.17 -11.45 7.71
C CYS A 18 6.69 -10.52 6.61
N ILE A 19 5.92 -9.49 6.98
CA ILE A 19 5.21 -8.61 6.02
C ILE A 19 5.78 -7.21 6.04
N LEU A 20 6.15 -6.72 7.23
CA LEU A 20 6.61 -5.34 7.41
C LEU A 20 7.76 -5.25 8.41
N ASP A 21 8.51 -4.17 8.29
CA ASP A 21 9.49 -3.75 9.29
C ASP A 21 8.98 -2.50 10.00
N PHE A 22 9.23 -2.42 11.30
CA PHE A 22 8.88 -1.27 12.12
C PHE A 22 10.14 -0.51 12.54
N TYR A 23 10.13 0.80 12.34
CA TYR A 23 11.25 1.69 12.63
C TYR A 23 10.85 2.80 13.59
N ARG A 24 11.81 3.23 14.40
CA ARG A 24 11.77 4.49 15.13
C ARG A 24 12.89 5.38 14.59
N ASP A 25 12.51 6.49 14.00
CA ASP A 25 13.42 7.49 13.47
C ASP A 25 13.40 8.74 14.36
N THR A 26 14.54 9.43 14.44
CA THR A 26 14.59 10.80 14.95
C THR A 26 14.75 11.73 13.76
N VAL A 27 13.90 12.73 13.68
CA VAL A 27 13.91 13.70 12.58
C VAL A 27 14.21 15.10 13.08
N ARG A 28 14.77 15.93 12.20
CA ARG A 28 14.86 17.37 12.38
C ARG A 28 13.63 18.02 11.78
N LEU A 29 12.96 18.82 12.59
CA LEU A 29 11.79 19.57 12.17
C LEU A 29 12.19 20.84 11.40
N PRO A 30 11.27 21.42 10.60
CA PRO A 30 11.55 22.68 9.90
C PRO A 30 11.94 23.84 10.80
N ASN A 31 11.50 23.85 12.05
CA ASN A 31 11.85 24.87 13.04
C ASN A 31 13.21 24.66 13.73
N GLY A 32 13.97 23.64 13.32
CA GLY A 32 15.27 23.26 13.90
C GLY A 32 15.22 22.33 15.09
N GLY A 33 14.04 22.05 15.64
CA GLY A 33 13.86 21.07 16.72
C GLY A 33 13.96 19.64 16.21
N THR A 34 13.84 18.69 17.15
CA THR A 34 13.84 17.25 16.83
C THR A 34 12.59 16.59 17.36
N ALA A 35 12.18 15.50 16.73
CA ALA A 35 11.03 14.70 17.15
C ALA A 35 11.21 13.24 16.76
N PRO A 36 10.60 12.28 17.50
CA PRO A 36 10.55 10.90 17.08
C PRO A 36 9.48 10.68 16.00
N ARG A 37 9.72 9.69 15.13
CA ARG A 37 8.73 9.18 14.18
C ARG A 37 8.71 7.66 14.23
N GLU A 38 7.54 7.10 14.37
CA GLU A 38 7.34 5.66 14.31
C GLU A 38 6.70 5.35 12.96
N LEU A 39 7.30 4.42 12.21
CA LEU A 39 6.83 4.10 10.86
C LEU A 39 7.03 2.64 10.53
N THR A 40 6.20 2.15 9.61
CA THR A 40 6.34 0.82 9.03
C THR A 40 6.81 0.92 7.59
N ARG A 41 7.60 -0.06 7.16
CA ARG A 41 7.98 -0.22 5.76
C ARG A 41 7.42 -1.53 5.25
N HIS A 42 6.80 -1.46 4.09
CA HIS A 42 6.12 -2.56 3.41
C HIS A 42 6.52 -2.54 1.93
N VAL A 43 6.44 -3.70 1.26
CA VAL A 43 6.78 -3.79 -0.18
C VAL A 43 5.87 -2.96 -1.07
N GLY A 44 4.74 -2.55 -0.55
CA GLY A 44 3.71 -1.85 -1.30
C GLY A 44 2.60 -2.80 -1.75
N ALA A 45 1.46 -2.22 -2.00
CA ALA A 45 0.27 -2.93 -2.45
C ALA A 45 -0.41 -2.13 -3.56
N VAL A 46 -1.29 -2.80 -4.27
CA VAL A 46 -2.13 -2.21 -5.30
C VAL A 46 -3.58 -2.54 -5.03
N CYS A 47 -4.48 -1.70 -5.50
CA CYS A 47 -5.89 -2.03 -5.57
C CYS A 47 -6.43 -1.64 -6.94
N ILE A 48 -7.49 -2.31 -7.37
CA ILE A 48 -8.08 -2.12 -8.68
C ILE A 48 -9.57 -1.84 -8.53
N VAL A 49 -10.10 -0.91 -9.31
CA VAL A 49 -11.53 -0.73 -9.50
C VAL A 49 -11.89 -1.38 -10.83
N PRO A 50 -12.35 -2.65 -10.84
CA PRO A 50 -12.65 -3.35 -12.08
C PRO A 50 -14.02 -2.93 -12.61
N LEU A 51 -14.01 -2.03 -13.57
CA LEU A 51 -15.21 -1.49 -14.20
C LEU A 51 -15.60 -2.34 -15.42
N LEU A 52 -16.77 -2.94 -15.37
CA LEU A 52 -17.33 -3.69 -16.49
C LEU A 52 -17.96 -2.76 -17.52
N ASP A 53 -18.17 -3.28 -18.73
CA ASP A 53 -18.76 -2.50 -19.84
C ASP A 53 -20.16 -1.99 -19.54
N ASP A 54 -20.91 -2.67 -18.67
CA ASP A 54 -22.26 -2.27 -18.25
C ASP A 54 -22.28 -1.30 -17.05
N GLY A 55 -21.10 -0.83 -16.58
CA GLY A 55 -20.97 0.12 -15.48
C GLY A 55 -20.92 -0.50 -14.10
N ARG A 56 -21.04 -1.81 -13.97
CA ARG A 56 -20.86 -2.48 -12.66
C ARG A 56 -19.40 -2.56 -12.29
N VAL A 57 -19.14 -2.57 -10.97
CA VAL A 57 -17.80 -2.74 -10.40
C VAL A 57 -17.74 -4.08 -9.67
N ILE A 58 -16.69 -4.85 -9.92
CA ILE A 58 -16.47 -6.11 -9.21
C ILE A 58 -15.92 -5.79 -7.82
N VAL A 59 -16.54 -6.41 -6.83
CA VAL A 59 -16.06 -6.36 -5.44
C VAL A 59 -15.96 -7.79 -4.92
N GLU A 60 -15.17 -7.94 -3.86
CA GLU A 60 -14.98 -9.23 -3.19
C GLU A 60 -15.28 -9.10 -1.70
N ARG A 61 -15.56 -10.23 -1.06
CA ARG A 61 -15.73 -10.29 0.41
C ARG A 61 -14.58 -11.07 1.00
N GLN A 62 -13.96 -10.49 2.02
CA GLN A 62 -12.80 -11.08 2.67
C GLN A 62 -12.85 -10.83 4.17
N PHE A 63 -12.51 -11.85 4.95
CA PHE A 63 -12.31 -11.66 6.39
C PHE A 63 -11.00 -10.91 6.62
N ARG A 64 -11.09 -9.78 7.31
CA ARG A 64 -9.94 -8.98 7.70
C ARG A 64 -9.67 -9.13 9.19
N TYR A 65 -8.65 -9.90 9.52
CA TYR A 65 -8.28 -10.20 10.90
C TYR A 65 -8.08 -8.95 11.77
N PRO A 66 -7.40 -7.87 11.31
CA PRO A 66 -7.17 -6.68 12.14
C PRO A 66 -8.45 -6.01 12.61
N VAL A 67 -9.54 -6.10 11.85
CA VAL A 67 -10.85 -5.55 12.25
C VAL A 67 -11.83 -6.64 12.68
N ASN A 68 -11.44 -7.91 12.57
CA ASN A 68 -12.22 -9.08 12.96
C ASN A 68 -13.60 -9.16 12.29
N GLU A 69 -13.67 -8.78 11.02
CA GLU A 69 -14.90 -8.74 10.25
C GLU A 69 -14.69 -9.20 8.82
N VAL A 70 -15.78 -9.70 8.21
CA VAL A 70 -15.85 -9.87 6.75
C VAL A 70 -16.27 -8.53 6.17
N ILE A 71 -15.44 -7.97 5.31
CA ILE A 71 -15.72 -6.69 4.65
C ILE A 71 -15.79 -6.87 3.14
N THR A 72 -16.49 -5.94 2.50
CA THR A 72 -16.59 -5.87 1.05
C THR A 72 -15.55 -4.89 0.54
N GLU A 73 -14.74 -5.34 -0.40
CA GLU A 73 -13.58 -4.59 -0.90
C GLU A 73 -13.47 -4.69 -2.40
N ILE A 74 -12.75 -3.74 -3.01
CA ILE A 74 -12.24 -3.92 -4.37
C ILE A 74 -11.03 -4.88 -4.33
N PRO A 75 -10.72 -5.60 -5.42
CA PRO A 75 -9.54 -6.45 -5.48
C PRO A 75 -8.27 -5.67 -5.15
N ALA A 76 -7.44 -6.26 -4.31
CA ALA A 76 -6.21 -5.66 -3.84
C ALA A 76 -5.20 -6.73 -3.43
N GLY A 77 -3.93 -6.42 -3.51
CA GLY A 77 -2.88 -7.33 -3.06
C GLY A 77 -1.51 -6.68 -2.99
N LYS A 78 -0.60 -7.37 -2.31
CA LYS A 78 0.78 -6.92 -2.19
C LYS A 78 1.53 -7.10 -3.51
N ARG A 79 2.46 -6.21 -3.79
CA ARG A 79 3.47 -6.46 -4.82
C ARG A 79 4.35 -7.64 -4.37
N ASP A 80 4.82 -8.44 -5.32
CA ASP A 80 5.72 -9.57 -5.03
C ASP A 80 7.09 -9.08 -4.57
N SER A 81 7.52 -7.92 -5.05
CA SER A 81 8.75 -7.25 -4.65
C SER A 81 8.64 -5.76 -4.88
N ARG A 82 9.63 -5.01 -4.38
CA ARG A 82 9.71 -3.56 -4.66
C ARG A 82 9.97 -3.24 -6.12
N ASP A 83 10.51 -4.21 -6.87
CA ASP A 83 10.82 -4.05 -8.29
C ASP A 83 9.63 -4.38 -9.21
N GLU A 84 8.58 -5.02 -8.67
CA GLU A 84 7.37 -5.25 -9.44
C GLU A 84 6.65 -3.94 -9.71
N ALA A 85 6.45 -3.62 -11.00
CA ALA A 85 5.71 -2.43 -11.38
C ALA A 85 4.27 -2.50 -10.86
N PRO A 86 3.69 -1.39 -10.36
CA PRO A 86 2.31 -1.38 -9.87
C PRO A 86 1.29 -1.89 -10.90
N GLU A 87 1.45 -1.55 -12.18
CA GLU A 87 0.56 -2.05 -13.23
C GLU A 87 0.64 -3.58 -13.38
N ALA A 88 1.85 -4.14 -13.36
CA ALA A 88 2.03 -5.60 -13.44
C ALA A 88 1.41 -6.30 -12.23
N ALA A 89 1.60 -5.76 -11.02
CA ALA A 89 0.98 -6.26 -9.81
C ALA A 89 -0.55 -6.19 -9.90
N ALA A 90 -1.11 -5.09 -10.40
CA ALA A 90 -2.55 -4.92 -10.55
C ALA A 90 -3.15 -5.95 -11.51
N ARG A 91 -2.51 -6.19 -12.65
CA ARG A 91 -2.97 -7.21 -13.61
C ARG A 91 -2.92 -8.61 -13.01
N ARG A 92 -1.86 -8.91 -12.29
CA ARG A 92 -1.67 -10.21 -11.63
C ARG A 92 -2.72 -10.43 -10.56
N GLU A 93 -2.89 -9.50 -9.63
CA GLU A 93 -3.87 -9.60 -8.55
C GLU A 93 -5.31 -9.68 -9.06
N LEU A 94 -5.66 -8.90 -10.07
CA LEU A 94 -6.99 -8.94 -10.68
C LEU A 94 -7.29 -10.34 -11.23
N ARG A 95 -6.34 -10.93 -11.94
CA ARG A 95 -6.50 -12.28 -12.49
C ARG A 95 -6.56 -13.36 -11.42
N GLU A 96 -5.70 -13.27 -10.40
CA GLU A 96 -5.66 -14.23 -9.29
C GLU A 96 -6.96 -14.21 -8.47
N GLU A 97 -7.47 -13.02 -8.18
CA GLU A 97 -8.65 -12.88 -7.31
C GLU A 97 -9.99 -13.00 -8.05
N THR A 98 -10.07 -12.61 -9.31
CA THR A 98 -11.32 -12.55 -10.05
C THR A 98 -11.36 -13.41 -11.33
N GLY A 99 -10.21 -13.86 -11.81
CA GLY A 99 -10.09 -14.55 -13.11
C GLY A 99 -10.19 -13.61 -14.31
N ILE A 100 -10.30 -12.32 -14.11
CA ILE A 100 -10.50 -11.32 -15.16
C ILE A 100 -9.17 -10.76 -15.63
N THR A 101 -9.07 -10.52 -16.94
CA THR A 101 -7.96 -9.78 -17.55
C THR A 101 -8.43 -8.39 -17.97
N ALA A 102 -7.73 -7.36 -17.53
CA ALA A 102 -8.03 -5.99 -17.91
C ALA A 102 -7.58 -5.70 -19.34
N ARG A 103 -8.42 -5.05 -20.12
CA ARG A 103 -8.04 -4.53 -21.45
C ARG A 103 -7.15 -3.31 -21.30
N GLU A 104 -7.47 -2.45 -20.35
CA GLU A 104 -6.78 -1.20 -20.09
C GLU A 104 -6.69 -0.98 -18.59
N LEU A 105 -5.57 -0.45 -18.11
CA LEU A 105 -5.39 0.02 -16.75
C LEU A 105 -5.08 1.52 -16.77
N ILE A 106 -5.87 2.26 -15.99
CA ILE A 106 -5.71 3.72 -15.85
C ILE A 106 -5.24 3.99 -14.43
N PRO A 107 -4.02 4.53 -14.22
CA PRO A 107 -3.55 4.87 -12.89
C PRO A 107 -4.39 6.02 -12.30
N LEU A 108 -4.81 5.86 -11.05
CA LEU A 108 -5.58 6.87 -10.32
C LEU A 108 -4.76 7.54 -9.21
N GLY A 109 -3.59 7.00 -8.90
CA GLY A 109 -2.73 7.54 -7.84
C GLY A 109 -1.62 6.60 -7.45
#